data_dcf1d5e8852163ea1a131e328956b298
#
_entry.id   dcf1d5e8852163ea1a131e328956b298
#
_cell.length_a   1.000
_cell.length_b   1.000
_cell.length_c   1.000
_cell.angle_alpha   90.00
_cell.angle_beta   90.00
_cell.angle_gamma   90.00
#
_symmetry.space_group_name_H-M   'P 1'
#
loop_
_entity.id
_entity.type
_entity.pdbx_description
1 polymer ?
#
loop_
_entity_poly.entity_id
_entity_poly.type
_entity_poly.pdbx_seq_one_letter_code
_entity_poly.pdbx_strand_id
1 'polypeptide(L)'
;MKPLKQQHRVWYAIDVTLDPTAREALEYALMEAGALGTEASAEDSEVLRVTAYFDRPPERESVRANLLDALRVYDLPSSSVRNMEPREVADKDWLGEWKKSWQPVPVGKRFLIAPPWSEISEAEERICIRIEPGMAFGTGTHETTRLCLTAMEKYFAGGSFLDVGTGTGILAIAAAKLYPDARIEACDVDSDAVEIATENARLNGVADRVSFRAGTVEATTASANVVCANLTANVILPLLPALISATCGRLILSGILDTQVEAVLARLRKLGIAEVAEVLIDGEWVAVVI
;
A
#
# COMPACT_ATOMS: atom_id res chain seq x y z
N MET A 1 -43.60 3.63 -18.22
CA MET A 1 -42.21 3.93 -17.73
C MET A 1 -41.28 3.83 -18.92
N LYS A 2 -40.69 4.93 -19.35
CA LYS A 2 -39.65 4.91 -20.40
C LYS A 2 -38.38 4.32 -19.80
N PRO A 3 -37.64 3.43 -20.49
CA PRO A 3 -36.37 2.94 -20.00
C PRO A 3 -35.38 4.13 -19.91
N LEU A 4 -34.74 4.27 -18.77
CA LEU A 4 -33.63 5.19 -18.58
C LEU A 4 -32.56 4.84 -19.63
N LYS A 5 -32.18 5.80 -20.47
CA LYS A 5 -31.09 5.69 -21.40
C LYS A 5 -29.83 5.38 -20.56
N GLN A 6 -29.24 4.21 -20.74
CA GLN A 6 -27.88 3.94 -20.29
C GLN A 6 -26.98 5.03 -20.90
N GLN A 7 -26.48 5.94 -20.07
CA GLN A 7 -25.41 6.83 -20.47
C GLN A 7 -24.18 5.94 -20.70
N HIS A 8 -23.71 5.84 -21.94
CA HIS A 8 -22.43 5.21 -22.25
C HIS A 8 -21.34 5.95 -21.47
N ARG A 9 -20.79 5.30 -20.46
CA ARG A 9 -19.69 5.82 -19.68
C ARG A 9 -18.42 5.59 -20.51
N VAL A 10 -17.75 6.68 -20.90
CA VAL A 10 -16.45 6.59 -21.60
C VAL A 10 -15.39 6.43 -20.54
N TRP A 11 -14.56 5.44 -20.70
CA TRP A 11 -13.37 5.20 -19.87
C TRP A 11 -12.13 5.67 -20.59
N TYR A 12 -11.11 6.01 -19.84
CA TYR A 12 -9.84 6.47 -20.36
C TYR A 12 -8.72 5.57 -19.87
N ALA A 13 -7.70 5.35 -20.69
CA ALA A 13 -6.51 4.63 -20.31
C ALA A 13 -5.25 5.40 -20.73
N ILE A 14 -4.17 5.18 -19.99
CA ILE A 14 -2.82 5.56 -20.40
C ILE A 14 -1.99 4.29 -20.48
N ASP A 15 -1.48 4.00 -21.65
CA ASP A 15 -0.50 2.94 -21.88
C ASP A 15 0.90 3.54 -21.76
N VAL A 16 1.73 2.99 -20.88
CA VAL A 16 3.11 3.43 -20.65
C VAL A 16 4.06 2.28 -20.89
N THR A 17 5.06 2.51 -21.73
CA THR A 17 6.15 1.57 -22.01
C THR A 17 7.39 2.01 -21.25
N LEU A 18 7.98 1.11 -20.48
CA LEU A 18 9.04 1.44 -19.54
C LEU A 18 10.02 0.28 -19.33
N ASP A 19 11.15 0.58 -18.71
CA ASP A 19 12.07 -0.43 -18.20
C ASP A 19 11.45 -1.11 -16.97
N PRO A 20 11.54 -2.43 -16.81
CA PRO A 20 10.89 -3.15 -15.69
C PRO A 20 11.20 -2.59 -14.31
N THR A 21 12.39 -2.07 -14.09
CA THR A 21 12.83 -1.45 -12.82
C THR A 21 12.05 -0.19 -12.44
N ALA A 22 11.38 0.47 -13.41
CA ALA A 22 10.61 1.67 -13.16
C ALA A 22 9.11 1.40 -12.89
N ARG A 23 8.69 0.13 -12.83
CA ARG A 23 7.30 -0.28 -12.68
C ARG A 23 6.64 0.38 -11.48
N GLU A 24 7.25 0.28 -10.31
CA GLU A 24 6.67 0.78 -9.07
C GLU A 24 6.55 2.30 -9.03
N ALA A 25 7.61 2.99 -9.47
CA ALA A 25 7.58 4.44 -9.57
C ALA A 25 6.46 4.90 -10.51
N LEU A 26 6.24 4.18 -11.62
CA LEU A 26 5.16 4.46 -12.53
C LEU A 26 3.79 4.16 -11.93
N GLU A 27 3.59 2.98 -11.34
CA GLU A 27 2.30 2.61 -10.74
C GLU A 27 1.92 3.59 -9.63
N TYR A 28 2.87 3.97 -8.78
CA TYR A 28 2.68 5.02 -7.77
C TYR A 28 2.25 6.35 -8.40
N ALA A 29 2.98 6.84 -9.42
CA ALA A 29 2.67 8.11 -10.08
C ALA A 29 1.30 8.11 -10.78
N LEU A 30 0.89 6.99 -11.36
CA LEU A 30 -0.42 6.84 -12.02
C LEU A 30 -1.56 6.82 -11.00
N MET A 31 -1.37 6.18 -9.85
CA MET A 31 -2.34 6.20 -8.76
C MET A 31 -2.50 7.62 -8.19
N GLU A 32 -1.42 8.34 -7.94
CA GLU A 32 -1.43 9.76 -7.54
C GLU A 32 -2.12 10.67 -8.58
N ALA A 33 -2.08 10.29 -9.86
CA ALA A 33 -2.80 10.99 -10.92
C ALA A 33 -4.29 10.60 -11.03
N GLY A 34 -4.79 9.74 -10.13
CA GLY A 34 -6.18 9.32 -10.06
C GLY A 34 -6.52 8.09 -10.90
N ALA A 35 -5.53 7.25 -11.23
CA ALA A 35 -5.81 5.95 -11.83
C ALA A 35 -6.61 5.07 -10.88
N LEU A 36 -7.62 4.39 -11.41
CA LEU A 36 -8.46 3.44 -10.67
C LEU A 36 -7.80 2.07 -10.53
N GLY A 37 -6.80 1.80 -11.36
CA GLY A 37 -6.02 0.57 -11.34
C GLY A 37 -5.04 0.53 -12.51
N THR A 38 -4.06 -0.38 -12.39
CA THR A 38 -3.03 -0.62 -13.39
C THR A 38 -2.99 -2.09 -13.78
N GLU A 39 -2.62 -2.36 -15.03
CA GLU A 39 -2.37 -3.70 -15.55
C GLU A 39 -0.99 -3.71 -16.20
N ALA A 40 -0.15 -4.67 -15.83
CA ALA A 40 1.19 -4.82 -16.39
C ALA A 40 1.27 -6.05 -17.30
N SER A 41 1.84 -5.87 -18.48
CA SER A 41 2.14 -6.95 -19.44
C SER A 41 3.57 -6.82 -19.96
N ALA A 42 4.33 -7.92 -19.91
CA ALA A 42 5.66 -7.94 -20.50
C ALA A 42 5.53 -7.93 -22.03
N GLU A 43 6.22 -6.99 -22.71
CA GLU A 43 6.37 -7.02 -24.18
C GLU A 43 7.55 -7.91 -24.59
N ASP A 44 8.64 -7.83 -23.81
CA ASP A 44 9.81 -8.72 -23.87
C ASP A 44 10.55 -8.68 -22.53
N SER A 45 11.76 -9.25 -22.44
CA SER A 45 12.55 -9.28 -21.20
C SER A 45 13.11 -7.91 -20.77
N GLU A 46 13.08 -6.90 -21.65
CA GLU A 46 13.67 -5.57 -21.42
C GLU A 46 12.62 -4.46 -21.38
N VAL A 47 11.36 -4.78 -21.71
CA VAL A 47 10.29 -3.79 -21.88
C VAL A 47 9.01 -4.26 -21.21
N LEU A 48 8.51 -3.43 -20.35
CA LEU A 48 7.22 -3.61 -19.67
C LEU A 48 6.22 -2.58 -20.21
N ARG A 49 5.00 -3.01 -20.47
CA ARG A 49 3.87 -2.11 -20.70
C ARG A 49 3.00 -2.10 -19.44
N VAL A 50 2.68 -0.92 -18.95
CA VAL A 50 1.69 -0.70 -17.90
C VAL A 50 0.56 0.13 -18.47
N THR A 51 -0.68 -0.37 -18.31
CA THR A 51 -1.90 0.35 -18.68
C THR A 51 -2.58 0.81 -17.40
N ALA A 52 -2.86 2.11 -17.27
CA ALA A 52 -3.64 2.67 -16.18
C ALA A 52 -5.02 3.10 -16.67
N TYR A 53 -6.05 2.91 -15.84
CA TYR A 53 -7.45 3.18 -16.17
C TYR A 53 -8.02 4.31 -15.33
N PHE A 54 -8.85 5.19 -15.96
CA PHE A 54 -9.41 6.38 -15.36
C PHE A 54 -10.91 6.50 -15.70
N ASP A 55 -11.71 7.05 -14.78
CA ASP A 55 -13.14 7.33 -15.01
C ASP A 55 -13.39 8.69 -15.67
N ARG A 56 -12.37 9.51 -15.81
CA ARG A 56 -12.33 10.81 -16.48
C ARG A 56 -11.01 11.00 -17.22
N PRO A 57 -10.96 11.88 -18.22
CA PRO A 57 -9.72 12.11 -18.95
C PRO A 57 -8.61 12.53 -17.98
N PRO A 58 -7.50 11.76 -17.89
CA PRO A 58 -6.38 12.16 -17.05
C PRO A 58 -5.68 13.38 -17.64
N GLU A 59 -5.30 14.32 -16.78
CA GLU A 59 -4.55 15.49 -17.20
C GLU A 59 -3.10 15.11 -17.46
N ARG A 60 -2.69 15.09 -18.72
CA ARG A 60 -1.39 14.58 -19.18
C ARG A 60 -0.20 15.21 -18.46
N GLU A 61 -0.26 16.54 -18.22
CA GLU A 61 0.82 17.25 -17.55
C GLU A 61 0.93 16.87 -16.07
N SER A 62 -0.21 16.65 -15.40
CA SER A 62 -0.25 16.16 -14.02
C SER A 62 0.35 14.76 -13.92
N VAL A 63 -0.05 13.84 -14.79
CA VAL A 63 0.52 12.48 -14.84
C VAL A 63 2.02 12.53 -15.06
N ARG A 64 2.49 13.39 -15.98
CA ARG A 64 3.91 13.56 -16.27
C ARG A 64 4.69 14.13 -15.09
N ALA A 65 4.12 15.10 -14.39
CA ALA A 65 4.75 15.71 -13.21
C ALA A 65 4.91 14.67 -12.09
N ASN A 66 3.83 13.95 -11.75
CA ASN A 66 3.85 12.89 -10.75
C ASN A 66 4.86 11.79 -11.10
N LEU A 67 4.95 11.43 -12.39
CA LEU A 67 5.91 10.44 -12.86
C LEU A 67 7.37 10.90 -12.69
N LEU A 68 7.67 12.14 -13.04
CA LEU A 68 9.02 12.69 -12.88
C LEU A 68 9.42 12.76 -11.40
N ASP A 69 8.49 13.09 -10.51
CA ASP A 69 8.73 13.14 -9.08
C ASP A 69 8.90 11.74 -8.50
N ALA A 70 8.07 10.78 -8.91
CA ALA A 70 8.22 9.38 -8.51
C ALA A 70 9.57 8.80 -8.96
N LEU A 71 9.97 9.00 -10.22
CA LEU A 71 11.27 8.55 -10.71
C LEU A 71 12.45 9.11 -9.90
N ARG A 72 12.36 10.37 -9.44
CA ARG A 72 13.37 10.96 -8.55
C ARG A 72 13.40 10.30 -7.17
N VAL A 73 12.22 10.00 -6.61
CA VAL A 73 12.11 9.32 -5.31
C VAL A 73 12.74 7.93 -5.34
N TYR A 74 12.56 7.23 -6.47
CA TYR A 74 13.09 5.88 -6.68
C TYR A 74 14.53 5.87 -7.28
N ASP A 75 15.18 7.04 -7.39
CA ASP A 75 16.53 7.22 -7.98
C ASP A 75 16.68 6.64 -9.40
N LEU A 76 15.63 6.80 -10.21
CA LEU A 76 15.55 6.30 -11.57
C LEU A 76 15.68 7.44 -12.61
N PRO A 77 16.37 7.21 -13.72
CA PRO A 77 16.47 8.20 -14.78
C PRO A 77 15.15 8.34 -15.56
N SER A 78 14.87 9.53 -16.04
CA SER A 78 13.66 9.79 -16.85
C SER A 78 13.58 8.96 -18.14
N SER A 79 14.72 8.45 -18.63
CA SER A 79 14.80 7.53 -19.77
C SER A 79 14.23 6.13 -19.48
N SER A 80 13.99 5.78 -18.21
CA SER A 80 13.33 4.53 -17.83
C SER A 80 11.88 4.46 -18.33
N VAL A 81 11.27 5.60 -18.67
CA VAL A 81 9.95 5.66 -19.33
C VAL A 81 10.16 6.02 -20.80
N ARG A 82 9.75 5.10 -21.70
CA ARG A 82 10.01 5.20 -23.14
C ARG A 82 8.88 5.90 -23.89
N ASN A 83 7.63 5.59 -23.53
CA ASN A 83 6.44 6.12 -24.19
C ASN A 83 5.26 6.23 -23.24
N MET A 84 4.34 7.17 -23.53
CA MET A 84 3.09 7.35 -22.77
C MET A 84 1.99 7.78 -23.75
N GLU A 85 0.99 6.92 -23.96
CA GLU A 85 -0.09 7.11 -24.91
C GLU A 85 -1.46 7.07 -24.22
N PRO A 86 -2.19 8.19 -24.18
CA PRO A 86 -3.57 8.19 -23.73
C PRO A 86 -4.49 7.63 -24.82
N ARG A 87 -5.53 6.89 -24.41
CA ARG A 87 -6.58 6.40 -25.32
C ARG A 87 -7.94 6.40 -24.63
N GLU A 88 -8.98 6.56 -25.42
CA GLU A 88 -10.35 6.28 -24.98
C GLU A 88 -10.60 4.77 -25.05
N VAL A 89 -11.27 4.26 -24.05
CA VAL A 89 -11.65 2.85 -23.99
C VAL A 89 -13.14 2.77 -24.22
N ALA A 90 -13.55 2.13 -25.31
CA ALA A 90 -14.97 1.90 -25.59
C ALA A 90 -15.60 1.07 -24.47
N ASP A 91 -16.87 1.36 -24.21
CA ASP A 91 -17.68 0.74 -23.16
C ASP A 91 -17.84 -0.79 -23.39
N LYS A 92 -16.76 -1.52 -23.17
CA LYS A 92 -16.83 -2.92 -22.77
C LYS A 92 -16.87 -2.91 -21.26
N ASP A 93 -17.54 -3.84 -20.62
CA ASP A 93 -17.63 -3.99 -19.16
C ASP A 93 -16.23 -4.14 -18.49
N TRP A 94 -15.41 -3.11 -18.70
CA TRP A 94 -14.03 -3.01 -18.25
C TRP A 94 -13.93 -3.05 -16.74
N LEU A 95 -14.91 -2.43 -16.07
CA LEU A 95 -15.01 -2.50 -14.63
C LEU A 95 -15.30 -3.93 -14.17
N GLY A 96 -16.13 -4.65 -14.91
CA GLY A 96 -16.42 -6.06 -14.66
C GLY A 96 -15.20 -6.96 -14.94
N GLU A 97 -14.48 -6.71 -16.02
CA GLU A 97 -13.26 -7.47 -16.36
C GLU A 97 -12.12 -7.16 -15.37
N TRP A 98 -11.91 -5.90 -15.05
CA TRP A 98 -10.95 -5.48 -14.03
C TRP A 98 -11.30 -6.07 -12.65
N LYS A 99 -12.56 -6.03 -12.24
CA LYS A 99 -13.01 -6.67 -10.99
C LYS A 99 -12.77 -8.18 -10.99
N LYS A 100 -12.88 -8.85 -12.12
CA LYS A 100 -12.60 -10.30 -12.24
C LYS A 100 -11.11 -10.62 -12.08
N SER A 101 -10.21 -9.71 -12.44
CA SER A 101 -8.76 -9.91 -12.26
C SER A 101 -8.32 -9.84 -10.80
N TRP A 102 -9.11 -9.19 -9.94
CA TRP A 102 -8.84 -9.10 -8.50
C TRP A 102 -9.35 -10.34 -7.78
N GLN A 103 -8.44 -11.26 -7.50
CA GLN A 103 -8.73 -12.48 -6.74
C GLN A 103 -8.31 -12.32 -5.28
N PRO A 104 -9.01 -12.96 -4.33
CA PRO A 104 -8.56 -13.04 -2.95
C PRO A 104 -7.16 -13.64 -2.85
N VAL A 105 -6.26 -12.99 -2.11
CA VAL A 105 -4.86 -13.40 -1.94
C VAL A 105 -4.61 -13.79 -0.49
N PRO A 106 -4.17 -15.03 -0.23
CA PRO A 106 -3.74 -15.43 1.10
C PRO A 106 -2.40 -14.77 1.44
N VAL A 107 -2.29 -14.23 2.66
CA VAL A 107 -1.06 -13.62 3.17
C VAL A 107 -0.74 -14.22 4.53
N GLY A 108 0.50 -14.70 4.68
CA GLY A 108 0.89 -15.44 5.85
C GLY A 108 0.01 -16.69 6.07
N LYS A 109 -0.24 -17.01 7.34
CA LYS A 109 -1.10 -18.15 7.71
C LYS A 109 -2.52 -17.73 8.08
N ARG A 110 -2.71 -16.49 8.51
CA ARG A 110 -3.94 -16.02 9.14
C ARG A 110 -4.79 -15.10 8.29
N PHE A 111 -4.25 -14.46 7.25
CA PHE A 111 -4.95 -13.44 6.49
C PHE A 111 -5.37 -13.89 5.10
N LEU A 112 -6.51 -13.38 4.66
CA LEU A 112 -6.99 -13.39 3.28
C LEU A 112 -7.36 -11.97 2.91
N ILE A 113 -6.65 -11.39 1.94
CA ILE A 113 -6.96 -10.04 1.43
C ILE A 113 -7.86 -10.18 0.23
N ALA A 114 -8.97 -9.48 0.23
CA ALA A 114 -9.98 -9.60 -0.82
C ALA A 114 -10.60 -8.24 -1.17
N PRO A 115 -10.98 -8.00 -2.42
CA PRO A 115 -11.80 -6.85 -2.75
C PRO A 115 -13.23 -7.01 -2.20
N PRO A 116 -13.99 -5.91 -2.03
CA PRO A 116 -15.32 -5.93 -1.40
C PRO A 116 -16.32 -6.86 -2.08
N TRP A 117 -16.23 -7.00 -3.39
CA TRP A 117 -17.16 -7.79 -4.23
C TRP A 117 -16.83 -9.28 -4.28
N SER A 118 -15.73 -9.74 -3.70
CA SER A 118 -15.39 -11.15 -3.71
C SER A 118 -16.28 -11.95 -2.78
N GLU A 119 -16.78 -13.07 -3.28
CA GLU A 119 -17.42 -14.08 -2.46
C GLU A 119 -16.36 -14.90 -1.72
N ILE A 120 -16.44 -14.92 -0.41
CA ILE A 120 -15.54 -15.69 0.43
C ILE A 120 -16.32 -16.87 0.99
N SER A 121 -15.76 -18.07 0.86
CA SER A 121 -16.37 -19.29 1.39
C SER A 121 -16.51 -19.22 2.91
N GLU A 122 -17.62 -19.72 3.44
CA GLU A 122 -17.81 -19.88 4.90
C GLU A 122 -16.81 -20.86 5.53
N ALA A 123 -16.19 -21.73 4.71
CA ALA A 123 -15.13 -22.65 5.14
C ALA A 123 -13.74 -21.99 5.20
N GLU A 124 -13.61 -20.70 4.88
CA GLU A 124 -12.34 -20.00 4.97
C GLU A 124 -12.03 -19.66 6.45
N GLU A 125 -10.99 -20.28 6.96
CA GLU A 125 -10.55 -20.10 8.36
C GLU A 125 -9.70 -18.82 8.57
N ARG A 126 -9.25 -18.21 7.48
CA ARG A 126 -8.42 -16.99 7.55
C ARG A 126 -9.26 -15.75 7.87
N ILE A 127 -8.62 -14.82 8.50
CA ILE A 127 -9.17 -13.48 8.75
C ILE A 127 -9.26 -12.75 7.40
N CYS A 128 -10.47 -12.62 6.87
CA CYS A 128 -10.69 -11.86 5.65
C CYS A 128 -10.61 -10.35 5.94
N ILE A 129 -9.75 -9.66 5.18
CA ILE A 129 -9.63 -8.21 5.16
C ILE A 129 -10.09 -7.73 3.79
N ARG A 130 -11.14 -6.93 3.76
CA ARG A 130 -11.67 -6.34 2.53
C ARG A 130 -11.08 -4.96 2.32
N ILE A 131 -10.40 -4.79 1.19
CA ILE A 131 -9.83 -3.49 0.79
C ILE A 131 -10.42 -3.11 -0.55
N GLU A 132 -10.97 -1.89 -0.61
CA GLU A 132 -11.37 -1.30 -1.89
C GLU A 132 -10.10 -0.97 -2.67
N PRO A 133 -9.86 -1.59 -3.84
CA PRO A 133 -8.75 -1.20 -4.70
C PRO A 133 -8.97 0.24 -5.18
N GLY A 134 -8.05 1.13 -4.89
CA GLY A 134 -8.24 2.55 -5.16
C GLY A 134 -6.96 3.36 -5.01
N MET A 135 -7.09 4.64 -4.76
CA MET A 135 -6.02 5.66 -4.84
C MET A 135 -5.02 5.65 -3.68
N ALA A 136 -5.22 4.86 -2.62
CA ALA A 136 -4.26 4.78 -1.52
C ALA A 136 -3.37 3.54 -1.64
N PHE A 137 -2.10 3.69 -1.27
CA PHE A 137 -1.15 2.58 -1.20
C PHE A 137 -1.59 1.52 -0.18
N GLY A 138 -1.35 0.24 -0.48
CA GLY A 138 -1.63 -0.86 0.45
C GLY A 138 -2.85 -1.70 0.06
N THR A 139 -2.96 -2.10 -1.21
CA THR A 139 -4.00 -3.05 -1.68
C THR A 139 -3.86 -4.46 -1.09
N GLY A 140 -2.77 -4.72 -0.36
CA GLY A 140 -2.49 -6.01 0.30
C GLY A 140 -1.78 -7.03 -0.58
N THR A 141 -1.66 -6.79 -1.87
CA THR A 141 -0.96 -7.70 -2.80
C THR A 141 0.53 -7.38 -2.92
N HIS A 142 0.93 -6.16 -2.55
CA HIS A 142 2.33 -5.73 -2.61
C HIS A 142 3.19 -6.46 -1.57
N GLU A 143 4.43 -6.78 -1.94
CA GLU A 143 5.39 -7.52 -1.13
C GLU A 143 5.58 -6.90 0.27
N THR A 144 5.73 -5.59 0.32
CA THR A 144 5.95 -4.85 1.57
C THR A 144 4.79 -5.00 2.55
N THR A 145 3.55 -5.00 2.04
CA THR A 145 2.34 -5.22 2.85
C THR A 145 2.28 -6.67 3.34
N ARG A 146 2.61 -7.64 2.46
CA ARG A 146 2.68 -9.06 2.84
C ARG A 146 3.71 -9.29 3.94
N LEU A 147 4.89 -8.67 3.83
CA LEU A 147 5.94 -8.72 4.84
C LEU A 147 5.47 -8.17 6.20
N CYS A 148 4.81 -7.00 6.20
CA CYS A 148 4.25 -6.43 7.43
C CYS A 148 3.20 -7.35 8.07
N LEU A 149 2.25 -7.85 7.29
CA LEU A 149 1.21 -8.76 7.79
C LEU A 149 1.80 -10.05 8.35
N THR A 150 2.82 -10.62 7.68
CA THR A 150 3.54 -11.80 8.16
C THR A 150 4.28 -11.53 9.47
N ALA A 151 4.95 -10.37 9.59
CA ALA A 151 5.60 -9.96 10.82
C ALA A 151 4.58 -9.74 11.95
N MET A 152 3.43 -9.13 11.66
CA MET A 152 2.36 -8.93 12.63
C MET A 152 1.81 -10.25 13.17
N GLU A 153 1.64 -11.28 12.35
CA GLU A 153 1.22 -12.62 12.80
C GLU A 153 2.15 -13.18 13.89
N LYS A 154 3.44 -12.90 13.78
CA LYS A 154 4.47 -13.44 14.67
C LYS A 154 4.69 -12.58 15.92
N TYR A 155 4.62 -11.28 15.79
CA TYR A 155 5.09 -10.36 16.81
C TYR A 155 4.01 -9.54 17.50
N PHE A 156 2.79 -9.44 16.95
CA PHE A 156 1.69 -8.76 17.59
C PHE A 156 0.84 -9.76 18.38
N ALA A 157 0.86 -9.61 19.69
CA ALA A 157 0.13 -10.48 20.63
C ALA A 157 -0.99 -9.71 21.39
N GLY A 158 -1.51 -8.64 20.81
CA GLY A 158 -2.49 -7.76 21.45
C GLY A 158 -1.85 -6.58 22.16
N GLY A 159 -2.62 -5.90 23.01
CA GLY A 159 -2.18 -4.69 23.73
C GLY A 159 -2.40 -3.42 22.89
N SER A 160 -1.35 -2.85 22.31
CA SER A 160 -1.48 -1.63 21.49
C SER A 160 -0.67 -1.73 20.19
N PHE A 161 -1.24 -1.16 19.12
CA PHE A 161 -0.64 -1.13 17.79
C PHE A 161 -0.72 0.29 17.22
N LEU A 162 0.37 0.73 16.59
CA LEU A 162 0.42 2.01 15.87
C LEU A 162 0.85 1.76 14.43
N ASP A 163 0.01 2.18 13.49
CA ASP A 163 0.26 2.15 12.05
C ASP A 163 0.68 3.54 11.56
N VAL A 164 1.90 3.68 11.05
CA VAL A 164 2.47 4.96 10.61
C VAL A 164 2.61 4.95 9.08
N GLY A 165 1.91 5.88 8.41
CA GLY A 165 1.71 5.84 6.97
C GLY A 165 0.68 4.77 6.62
N THR A 166 -0.53 4.90 7.17
CA THR A 166 -1.54 3.82 7.15
C THR A 166 -2.10 3.53 5.76
N GLY A 167 -2.05 4.49 4.82
CA GLY A 167 -2.56 4.33 3.47
C GLY A 167 -4.01 3.85 3.45
N THR A 168 -4.26 2.65 2.91
CA THR A 168 -5.60 2.02 2.91
C THR A 168 -6.11 1.59 4.28
N GLY A 169 -5.30 1.66 5.33
CA GLY A 169 -5.64 1.18 6.66
C GLY A 169 -5.45 -0.33 6.88
N ILE A 170 -4.93 -1.06 5.91
CA ILE A 170 -4.89 -2.53 5.90
C ILE A 170 -4.20 -3.11 7.15
N LEU A 171 -3.09 -2.52 7.60
CA LEU A 171 -2.33 -3.03 8.76
C LEU A 171 -3.08 -2.74 10.07
N ALA A 172 -3.65 -1.55 10.22
CA ALA A 172 -4.50 -1.20 11.37
C ALA A 172 -5.75 -2.08 11.43
N ILE A 173 -6.40 -2.33 10.29
CA ILE A 173 -7.57 -3.24 10.17
C ILE A 173 -7.17 -4.68 10.53
N ALA A 174 -6.01 -5.15 10.04
CA ALA A 174 -5.48 -6.46 10.39
C ALA A 174 -5.27 -6.59 11.90
N ALA A 175 -4.64 -5.60 12.53
CA ALA A 175 -4.42 -5.57 13.98
C ALA A 175 -5.74 -5.63 14.77
N ALA A 176 -6.75 -4.84 14.37
CA ALA A 176 -8.06 -4.82 15.03
C ALA A 176 -8.84 -6.13 14.87
N LYS A 177 -8.65 -6.83 13.73
CA LYS A 177 -9.27 -8.15 13.52
C LYS A 177 -8.53 -9.26 14.26
N LEU A 178 -7.20 -9.18 14.38
CA LEU A 178 -6.40 -10.15 15.14
C LEU A 178 -6.74 -10.13 16.64
N TYR A 179 -6.85 -8.93 17.21
CA TYR A 179 -7.05 -8.70 18.65
C TYR A 179 -8.10 -7.62 18.86
N PRO A 180 -9.38 -8.02 19.01
CA PRO A 180 -10.50 -7.08 19.13
C PRO A 180 -10.41 -6.10 20.32
N ASP A 181 -9.71 -6.48 21.39
CA ASP A 181 -9.54 -5.67 22.60
C ASP A 181 -8.25 -4.80 22.58
N ALA A 182 -7.47 -4.87 21.51
CA ALA A 182 -6.26 -4.08 21.40
C ALA A 182 -6.58 -2.61 21.08
N ARG A 183 -5.78 -1.69 21.62
CA ARG A 183 -5.82 -0.27 21.26
C ARG A 183 -5.08 -0.08 19.93
N ILE A 184 -5.80 0.29 18.89
CA ILE A 184 -5.25 0.49 17.56
C ILE A 184 -5.31 1.97 17.19
N GLU A 185 -4.16 2.52 16.87
CA GLU A 185 -4.01 3.87 16.32
C GLU A 185 -3.35 3.82 14.95
N ALA A 186 -3.76 4.72 14.06
CA ALA A 186 -3.22 4.80 12.71
C ALA A 186 -3.11 6.27 12.28
N CYS A 187 -2.05 6.61 11.58
CA CYS A 187 -1.87 7.97 11.08
C CYS A 187 -1.31 7.97 9.65
N ASP A 188 -1.70 8.99 8.92
CA ASP A 188 -1.13 9.32 7.61
C ASP A 188 -1.00 10.83 7.48
N VAL A 189 0.02 11.30 6.75
CA VAL A 189 0.19 12.73 6.45
C VAL A 189 -0.84 13.21 5.44
N ASP A 190 -1.34 12.31 4.61
CA ASP A 190 -2.40 12.54 3.65
C ASP A 190 -3.78 12.34 4.30
N SER A 191 -4.59 13.39 4.31
CA SER A 191 -5.97 13.34 4.81
C SER A 191 -6.87 12.42 4.00
N ASP A 192 -6.64 12.31 2.69
CA ASP A 192 -7.44 11.48 1.80
C ASP A 192 -7.17 9.99 2.09
N ALA A 193 -5.91 9.63 2.38
CA ALA A 193 -5.57 8.30 2.87
C ALA A 193 -6.27 7.97 4.19
N VAL A 194 -6.36 8.92 5.13
CA VAL A 194 -7.09 8.75 6.40
C VAL A 194 -8.58 8.50 6.16
N GLU A 195 -9.21 9.20 5.21
CA GLU A 195 -10.61 8.96 4.85
C GLU A 195 -10.80 7.56 4.24
N ILE A 196 -9.95 7.17 3.29
CA ILE A 196 -9.95 5.84 2.68
C ILE A 196 -9.76 4.73 3.74
N ALA A 197 -8.79 4.89 4.64
CA ALA A 197 -8.56 3.95 5.73
C ALA A 197 -9.78 3.80 6.64
N THR A 198 -10.45 4.92 6.94
CA THR A 198 -11.67 4.93 7.75
C THR A 198 -12.83 4.21 7.04
N GLU A 199 -12.98 4.38 5.74
CA GLU A 199 -14.00 3.69 4.94
C GLU A 199 -13.72 2.18 4.86
N ASN A 200 -12.46 1.79 4.63
CA ASN A 200 -12.05 0.40 4.66
C ASN A 200 -12.26 -0.23 6.05
N ALA A 201 -12.03 0.50 7.14
CA ALA A 201 -12.30 0.02 8.49
C ALA A 201 -13.80 -0.20 8.72
N ARG A 202 -14.68 0.67 8.18
CA ARG A 202 -16.14 0.47 8.19
C ARG A 202 -16.54 -0.78 7.41
N LEU A 203 -16.00 -0.95 6.21
CA LEU A 203 -16.21 -2.12 5.36
C LEU A 203 -15.84 -3.43 6.08
N ASN A 204 -14.84 -3.37 6.95
CA ASN A 204 -14.37 -4.51 7.72
C ASN A 204 -15.03 -4.66 9.11
N GLY A 205 -15.94 -3.77 9.51
CA GLY A 205 -16.63 -3.80 10.78
C GLY A 205 -15.72 -3.51 12.00
N VAL A 206 -14.65 -2.70 11.79
CA VAL A 206 -13.68 -2.37 12.85
C VAL A 206 -13.47 -0.86 13.03
N ALA A 207 -14.28 -0.01 12.40
CA ALA A 207 -14.10 1.44 12.45
C ALA A 207 -14.19 2.04 13.86
N ASP A 208 -14.92 1.42 14.75
CA ASP A 208 -15.04 1.79 16.17
C ASP A 208 -13.86 1.34 17.03
N ARG A 209 -12.97 0.53 16.49
CA ARG A 209 -11.79 -0.05 17.17
C ARG A 209 -10.46 0.56 16.73
N VAL A 210 -10.47 1.40 15.70
CA VAL A 210 -9.27 2.03 15.18
C VAL A 210 -9.41 3.54 15.26
N SER A 211 -8.43 4.20 15.88
CA SER A 211 -8.36 5.66 15.91
C SER A 211 -7.48 6.15 14.78
N PHE A 212 -8.09 6.70 13.73
CA PHE A 212 -7.40 7.30 12.60
C PHE A 212 -7.17 8.79 12.81
N ARG A 213 -6.00 9.30 12.41
CA ARG A 213 -5.68 10.73 12.44
C ARG A 213 -4.78 11.17 11.30
N ALA A 214 -4.97 12.38 10.80
CA ALA A 214 -4.01 13.03 9.92
C ALA A 214 -2.74 13.43 10.70
N GLY A 215 -1.58 13.31 10.06
CA GLY A 215 -0.28 13.63 10.63
C GLY A 215 0.65 12.43 10.71
N THR A 216 1.76 12.57 11.41
CA THR A 216 2.78 11.54 11.54
C THR A 216 3.10 11.24 13.00
N VAL A 217 4.08 10.35 13.22
CA VAL A 217 4.62 10.07 14.55
C VAL A 217 5.55 11.20 15.00
N GLU A 218 5.42 11.58 16.27
CA GLU A 218 6.23 12.62 16.91
C GLU A 218 6.86 12.08 18.20
N ALA A 219 7.82 12.80 18.77
CA ALA A 219 8.45 12.43 20.03
C ALA A 219 7.48 12.31 21.21
N THR A 220 6.33 12.99 21.12
CA THR A 220 5.25 12.97 22.11
C THR A 220 4.17 11.94 21.83
N THR A 221 4.28 11.17 20.74
CA THR A 221 3.32 10.11 20.42
C THR A 221 3.35 9.03 21.52
N ALA A 222 2.17 8.62 21.98
CA ALA A 222 2.05 7.57 22.99
C ALA A 222 2.65 6.26 22.46
N SER A 223 3.41 5.56 23.31
CA SER A 223 4.06 4.32 22.91
C SER A 223 3.05 3.18 22.72
N ALA A 224 3.37 2.31 21.74
CA ALA A 224 2.61 1.11 21.42
C ALA A 224 3.48 -0.16 21.55
N ASN A 225 2.84 -1.28 21.86
CA ASN A 225 3.52 -2.59 21.93
C ASN A 225 4.10 -3.01 20.58
N VAL A 226 3.38 -2.69 19.51
CA VAL A 226 3.90 -2.84 18.14
C VAL A 226 3.67 -1.55 17.38
N VAL A 227 4.73 -1.05 16.76
CA VAL A 227 4.68 0.04 15.78
C VAL A 227 5.03 -0.55 14.42
N CYS A 228 4.23 -0.25 13.41
CA CYS A 228 4.50 -0.64 12.03
C CYS A 228 4.59 0.59 11.15
N ALA A 229 5.60 0.63 10.28
CA ALA A 229 5.77 1.66 9.28
C ALA A 229 6.15 1.00 7.94
N ASN A 230 5.20 0.99 7.01
CA ASN A 230 5.40 0.54 5.63
C ASN A 230 5.59 1.75 4.73
N LEU A 231 6.81 2.29 4.74
CA LEU A 231 7.18 3.55 4.09
C LEU A 231 8.50 3.38 3.34
N THR A 232 8.78 4.24 2.38
CA THR A 232 10.08 4.21 1.69
C THR A 232 11.23 4.50 2.67
N ALA A 233 12.40 3.94 2.40
CA ALA A 233 13.59 4.13 3.23
C ALA A 233 13.93 5.63 3.46
N ASN A 234 13.69 6.47 2.45
CA ASN A 234 13.92 7.93 2.54
C ASN A 234 13.00 8.61 3.57
N VAL A 235 11.80 8.09 3.76
CA VAL A 235 10.85 8.57 4.77
C VAL A 235 11.15 7.94 6.13
N ILE A 236 11.49 6.65 6.18
CA ILE A 236 11.82 5.94 7.42
C ILE A 236 13.04 6.55 8.11
N LEU A 237 14.14 6.77 7.39
CA LEU A 237 15.42 7.19 7.97
C LEU A 237 15.33 8.45 8.87
N PRO A 238 14.68 9.55 8.47
CA PRO A 238 14.48 10.70 9.35
C PRO A 238 13.49 10.45 10.48
N LEU A 239 12.49 9.56 10.31
CA LEU A 239 11.47 9.26 11.31
C LEU A 239 11.93 8.24 12.37
N LEU A 240 13.04 7.51 12.16
CA LEU A 240 13.52 6.47 13.09
C LEU A 240 13.56 6.90 14.57
N PRO A 241 14.05 8.11 14.96
CA PRO A 241 14.03 8.50 16.36
C PRO A 241 12.64 8.53 16.98
N ALA A 242 11.65 9.05 16.24
CA ALA A 242 10.26 9.12 16.70
C ALA A 242 9.60 7.74 16.70
N LEU A 243 9.84 6.91 15.67
CA LEU A 243 9.35 5.53 15.61
C LEU A 243 9.86 4.68 16.78
N ILE A 244 11.15 4.78 17.10
CA ILE A 244 11.77 4.09 18.25
C ILE A 244 11.14 4.59 19.56
N SER A 245 11.00 5.91 19.72
CA SER A 245 10.38 6.50 20.93
C SER A 245 8.95 6.07 21.12
N ALA A 246 8.18 5.90 20.05
CA ALA A 246 6.81 5.43 20.07
C ALA A 246 6.67 3.91 20.25
N THR A 247 7.78 3.16 20.35
CA THR A 247 7.76 1.70 20.46
C THR A 247 8.13 1.26 21.88
N CYS A 248 7.30 0.46 22.52
CA CYS A 248 7.65 -0.18 23.79
C CYS A 248 7.81 -1.71 23.70
N GLY A 249 7.66 -2.28 22.51
CA GLY A 249 7.80 -3.71 22.27
C GLY A 249 8.53 -4.00 20.95
N ARG A 250 7.82 -4.05 19.83
CA ARG A 250 8.38 -4.35 18.51
C ARG A 250 8.15 -3.20 17.52
N LEU A 251 9.17 -2.90 16.73
CA LEU A 251 9.07 -1.98 15.59
C LEU A 251 9.26 -2.78 14.30
N ILE A 252 8.27 -2.72 13.41
CA ILE A 252 8.26 -3.35 12.09
C ILE A 252 8.43 -2.24 11.06
N LEU A 253 9.51 -2.30 10.29
CA LEU A 253 9.83 -1.36 9.21
C LEU A 253 9.80 -2.12 7.89
N SER A 254 9.04 -1.66 6.90
CA SER A 254 8.98 -2.21 5.54
C SER A 254 8.86 -1.10 4.50
N GLY A 255 8.83 -1.45 3.21
CA GLY A 255 8.96 -0.48 2.12
C GLY A 255 10.43 -0.13 1.83
N ILE A 256 11.33 -1.05 2.19
CA ILE A 256 12.78 -0.91 2.09
C ILE A 256 13.25 -1.88 1.01
N LEU A 257 13.96 -1.40 0.00
CA LEU A 257 14.63 -2.26 -0.97
C LEU A 257 15.83 -2.98 -0.30
N ASP A 258 16.16 -4.16 -0.79
CA ASP A 258 17.31 -4.94 -0.33
C ASP A 258 18.63 -4.13 -0.36
N THR A 259 18.79 -3.32 -1.40
CA THR A 259 19.93 -2.39 -1.58
C THR A 259 19.97 -1.27 -0.53
N GLN A 260 18.86 -0.96 0.14
CA GLN A 260 18.72 0.12 1.12
C GLN A 260 18.82 -0.38 2.57
N VAL A 261 18.73 -1.69 2.81
CA VAL A 261 18.69 -2.29 4.16
C VAL A 261 19.88 -1.88 5.00
N GLU A 262 21.11 -1.92 4.45
CA GLU A 262 22.30 -1.59 5.21
C GLU A 262 22.31 -0.13 5.71
N ALA A 263 21.74 0.80 4.94
CA ALA A 263 21.60 2.19 5.36
C ALA A 263 20.65 2.33 6.57
N VAL A 264 19.54 1.58 6.57
CA VAL A 264 18.59 1.53 7.69
C VAL A 264 19.25 0.90 8.91
N LEU A 265 19.91 -0.24 8.78
CA LEU A 265 20.61 -0.92 9.87
C LEU A 265 21.75 -0.05 10.46
N ALA A 266 22.51 0.63 9.62
CA ALA A 266 23.54 1.56 10.07
C ALA A 266 22.94 2.74 10.86
N ARG A 267 21.79 3.25 10.44
CA ARG A 267 21.09 4.31 11.17
C ARG A 267 20.57 3.83 12.52
N LEU A 268 19.99 2.63 12.58
CA LEU A 268 19.53 1.99 13.82
C LEU A 268 20.68 1.83 14.83
N ARG A 269 21.83 1.30 14.38
CA ARG A 269 23.02 1.19 15.24
C ARG A 269 23.47 2.54 15.82
N LYS A 270 23.45 3.61 15.02
CA LYS A 270 23.75 4.98 15.50
C LYS A 270 22.74 5.49 16.53
N LEU A 271 21.53 4.97 16.54
CA LEU A 271 20.48 5.29 17.52
C LEU A 271 20.48 4.34 18.74
N GLY A 272 21.48 3.44 18.84
CA GLY A 272 21.64 2.53 19.97
C GLY A 272 20.94 1.18 19.80
N ILE A 273 20.35 0.90 18.66
CA ILE A 273 19.75 -0.40 18.34
C ILE A 273 20.81 -1.26 17.65
N ALA A 274 21.43 -2.14 18.41
CA ALA A 274 22.54 -2.97 17.91
C ALA A 274 22.07 -4.26 17.22
N GLU A 275 20.95 -4.81 17.66
CA GLU A 275 20.42 -6.08 17.18
C GLU A 275 19.01 -5.91 16.62
N VAL A 276 18.71 -6.65 15.55
CA VAL A 276 17.36 -6.79 14.98
C VAL A 276 16.82 -8.18 15.32
N ALA A 277 15.52 -8.27 15.57
CA ALA A 277 14.89 -9.55 15.88
C ALA A 277 14.79 -10.43 14.64
N GLU A 278 14.52 -9.84 13.48
CA GLU A 278 14.36 -10.55 12.22
C GLU A 278 14.47 -9.62 11.02
N VAL A 279 14.94 -10.17 9.91
CA VAL A 279 14.87 -9.56 8.58
C VAL A 279 14.09 -10.51 7.68
N LEU A 280 12.96 -10.05 7.16
CA LEU A 280 12.08 -10.78 6.24
C LEU A 280 12.30 -10.24 4.82
N ILE A 281 12.28 -11.12 3.82
CA ILE A 281 12.53 -10.78 2.42
C ILE A 281 11.43 -11.37 1.55
N ASP A 282 10.91 -10.57 0.63
CA ASP A 282 9.96 -10.99 -0.40
C ASP A 282 10.29 -10.23 -1.71
N GLY A 283 10.84 -10.95 -2.71
CA GLY A 283 11.41 -10.33 -3.91
C GLY A 283 12.58 -9.41 -3.59
N GLU A 284 12.51 -8.17 -4.02
CA GLU A 284 13.50 -7.11 -3.75
C GLU A 284 13.19 -6.31 -2.47
N TRP A 285 12.08 -6.62 -1.79
CA TRP A 285 11.59 -5.90 -0.62
C TRP A 285 11.96 -6.58 0.69
N VAL A 286 12.17 -5.75 1.68
CA VAL A 286 12.61 -6.19 3.00
C VAL A 286 11.74 -5.57 4.09
N ALA A 287 11.46 -6.37 5.13
CA ALA A 287 11.00 -5.87 6.40
C ALA A 287 12.04 -6.17 7.50
N VAL A 288 12.31 -5.16 8.32
CA VAL A 288 13.20 -5.25 9.49
C VAL A 288 12.35 -5.18 10.75
N VAL A 289 12.52 -6.16 11.64
CA VAL A 289 11.83 -6.21 12.94
C VAL A 289 12.85 -6.01 14.05
N ILE A 290 12.56 -5.07 14.94
CA ILE A 290 13.41 -4.67 16.07
C ILE A 290 12.70 -4.94 17.38
#